data_0c2c2ce6f0d585d80ba3eba97efb233d
#
_entry.id   0c2c2ce6f0d585d80ba3eba97efb233d
#
_cell.length_a   1.000
_cell.length_b   1.000
_cell.length_c   1.000
_cell.angle_alpha   90.00
_cell.angle_beta   90.00
_cell.angle_gamma   90.00
#
_symmetry.space_group_name_H-M   'P 1'
#
loop_
_entity.id
_entity.type
_entity.pdbx_description
1 polymer ?
#
loop_
_entity_poly.entity_id
_entity_poly.type
_entity_poly.pdbx_seq_one_letter_code
_entity_poly.pdbx_strand_id
1 'polypeptide(L)'
;MFGSNISVGNFPTFISAPDDYIQITSWDTGDWNGKVDIGNYVLISPGVRIMAADSVSIGDSCMFGHGASITDADWHGIYDRTKVVGDPRPVVLEENVWIGEDAMICKGVKIGANSIIGARSVVTKDIPKNTIYAGNPAVFIRDLDENEFITREDFFQDPAKLAKDFDLLDRYTLGQNSFLGWIKSMIFRDKSH
;
A
#
# COMPACT_ATOMS: atom_id res chain seq x y z
N MET A 1 -4.55 8.60 -9.22
CA MET A 1 -3.24 9.21 -8.93
C MET A 1 -3.33 10.70 -9.19
N PHE A 2 -2.81 11.51 -8.29
CA PHE A 2 -2.78 12.97 -8.43
C PHE A 2 -1.38 13.46 -8.11
N GLY A 3 -0.80 14.30 -8.98
CA GLY A 3 0.54 14.86 -8.86
C GLY A 3 1.43 14.45 -10.02
N SER A 4 2.52 15.18 -10.19
CA SER A 4 3.46 15.03 -11.33
C SER A 4 4.64 14.10 -11.02
N ASN A 5 4.91 13.80 -9.74
CA ASN A 5 6.12 13.10 -9.28
C ASN A 5 5.79 11.73 -8.72
N ILE A 6 5.09 10.90 -9.49
CA ILE A 6 4.78 9.52 -9.12
C ILE A 6 5.43 8.60 -10.13
N SER A 7 6.32 7.72 -9.68
CA SER A 7 6.91 6.66 -10.49
C SER A 7 6.45 5.29 -10.00
N VAL A 8 6.26 4.36 -10.93
CA VAL A 8 5.86 2.98 -10.65
C VAL A 8 6.75 2.04 -11.45
N GLY A 9 7.33 1.07 -10.78
CA GLY A 9 8.16 0.03 -11.38
C GLY A 9 7.39 -0.97 -12.24
N ASN A 10 8.01 -2.09 -12.53
CA ASN A 10 7.45 -3.11 -13.40
C ASN A 10 6.55 -4.10 -12.63
N PHE A 11 5.57 -4.68 -13.31
CA PHE A 11 4.67 -5.73 -12.81
C PHE A 11 3.93 -5.38 -11.51
N PRO A 12 3.42 -4.15 -11.34
CA PRO A 12 2.62 -3.82 -10.18
C PRO A 12 1.27 -4.53 -10.25
N THR A 13 0.71 -4.88 -9.10
CA THR A 13 -0.66 -5.40 -8.98
C THR A 13 -1.49 -4.40 -8.19
N PHE A 14 -2.36 -3.66 -8.85
CA PHE A 14 -3.29 -2.72 -8.21
C PHE A 14 -4.70 -3.31 -8.25
N ILE A 15 -5.24 -3.61 -7.07
CA ILE A 15 -6.59 -4.13 -6.91
C ILE A 15 -7.46 -2.97 -6.41
N SER A 16 -8.46 -2.59 -7.18
CA SER A 16 -9.38 -1.50 -6.82
C SER A 16 -10.82 -2.03 -6.82
N ALA A 17 -11.64 -1.52 -5.91
CA ALA A 17 -13.06 -1.81 -5.83
C ALA A 17 -13.88 -0.56 -6.25
N PRO A 18 -15.14 -0.72 -6.69
CA PRO A 18 -15.97 0.41 -7.15
C PRO A 18 -16.24 1.46 -6.07
N ASP A 19 -16.20 1.07 -4.81
CA ASP A 19 -16.50 1.87 -3.62
C ASP A 19 -15.26 2.12 -2.74
N ASP A 20 -14.10 1.59 -3.13
CA ASP A 20 -12.88 1.69 -2.33
C ASP A 20 -11.63 1.85 -3.21
N TYR A 21 -11.27 3.10 -3.48
CA TYR A 21 -10.23 3.47 -4.43
C TYR A 21 -8.85 3.51 -3.81
N ILE A 22 -7.84 3.04 -4.55
CA ILE A 22 -6.43 3.33 -4.26
C ILE A 22 -6.18 4.82 -4.54
N GLN A 23 -5.64 5.53 -3.55
CA GLN A 23 -5.30 6.94 -3.65
C GLN A 23 -3.80 7.15 -3.47
N ILE A 24 -3.11 7.57 -4.52
CA ILE A 24 -1.69 7.94 -4.48
C ILE A 24 -1.59 9.40 -4.89
N THR A 25 -1.03 10.23 -4.00
CA THR A 25 -0.97 11.67 -4.19
C THR A 25 0.41 12.20 -3.87
N SER A 26 1.00 12.94 -4.79
CA SER A 26 2.16 13.79 -4.54
C SER A 26 1.71 15.25 -4.55
N TRP A 27 2.00 15.97 -3.47
CA TRP A 27 1.58 17.36 -3.29
C TRP A 27 2.69 18.32 -3.72
N ASP A 28 2.34 19.26 -4.59
CA ASP A 28 3.17 20.43 -4.88
C ASP A 28 2.47 21.64 -4.24
N THR A 29 3.11 22.20 -3.22
CA THR A 29 2.60 23.35 -2.48
C THR A 29 3.45 24.61 -2.69
N GLY A 30 4.41 24.55 -3.62
CA GLY A 30 5.39 25.60 -3.84
C GLY A 30 6.58 25.54 -2.88
N ASP A 31 6.33 25.30 -1.58
CA ASP A 31 7.40 25.08 -0.58
C ASP A 31 7.86 23.62 -0.55
N TRP A 32 6.97 22.69 -0.91
CA TRP A 32 7.20 21.26 -0.90
C TRP A 32 6.79 20.64 -2.24
N ASN A 33 7.61 19.74 -2.74
CA ASN A 33 7.39 19.03 -3.99
C ASN A 33 7.41 17.52 -3.73
N GLY A 34 6.27 16.99 -3.35
CA GLY A 34 6.12 15.60 -2.95
C GLY A 34 6.48 14.63 -4.06
N LYS A 35 7.09 13.51 -3.68
CA LYS A 35 7.50 12.44 -4.58
C LYS A 35 7.04 11.09 -4.07
N VAL A 36 6.53 10.23 -4.96
CA VAL A 36 6.21 8.83 -4.64
C VAL A 36 6.92 7.92 -5.63
N ASP A 37 7.84 7.08 -5.13
CA ASP A 37 8.51 6.07 -5.92
C ASP A 37 8.04 4.68 -5.46
N ILE A 38 7.48 3.90 -6.38
CA ILE A 38 6.99 2.55 -6.14
C ILE A 38 7.85 1.58 -6.95
N GLY A 39 8.45 0.59 -6.29
CA GLY A 39 9.31 -0.42 -6.88
C GLY A 39 8.58 -1.42 -7.77
N ASN A 40 9.28 -2.49 -8.12
CA ASN A 40 8.76 -3.56 -8.96
C ASN A 40 7.94 -4.56 -8.14
N TYR A 41 7.00 -5.27 -8.78
CA TYR A 41 6.21 -6.36 -8.20
C TYR A 41 5.37 -5.98 -6.96
N VAL A 42 5.13 -4.70 -6.73
CA VAL A 42 4.37 -4.20 -5.58
C VAL A 42 2.90 -4.56 -5.72
N LEU A 43 2.27 -5.02 -4.62
CA LEU A 43 0.82 -5.24 -4.55
C LEU A 43 0.16 -4.19 -3.69
N ILE A 44 -0.86 -3.54 -4.23
CA ILE A 44 -1.66 -2.53 -3.53
C ILE A 44 -3.14 -2.95 -3.58
N SER A 45 -3.71 -3.19 -2.40
CA SER A 45 -5.11 -3.57 -2.22
C SER A 45 -6.05 -2.37 -2.23
N PRO A 46 -7.39 -2.56 -2.31
CA PRO A 46 -8.36 -1.47 -2.27
C PRO A 46 -8.21 -0.59 -1.02
N GLY A 47 -8.59 0.67 -1.11
CA GLY A 47 -8.59 1.62 -0.01
C GLY A 47 -7.22 2.15 0.43
N VAL A 48 -6.13 1.64 -0.13
CA VAL A 48 -4.78 2.09 0.22
C VAL A 48 -4.59 3.56 -0.14
N ARG A 49 -4.03 4.33 0.80
CA ARG A 49 -3.74 5.75 0.65
C ARG A 49 -2.26 6.04 0.85
N ILE A 50 -1.62 6.65 -0.14
CA ILE A 50 -0.22 7.09 -0.09
C ILE A 50 -0.19 8.57 -0.39
N MET A 51 0.29 9.37 0.57
CA MET A 51 0.32 10.83 0.46
C MET A 51 1.73 11.33 0.76
N ALA A 52 2.31 12.06 -0.19
CA ALA A 52 3.64 12.64 -0.08
C ALA A 52 3.63 14.15 -0.26
N ALA A 53 4.22 14.86 0.69
CA ALA A 53 4.58 16.27 0.60
C ALA A 53 6.10 16.46 0.41
N ASP A 54 6.91 15.52 0.91
CA ASP A 54 8.35 15.39 0.68
C ASP A 54 8.61 14.13 -0.16
N SER A 55 8.71 12.95 0.46
CA SER A 55 8.90 11.72 -0.32
C SER A 55 8.41 10.45 0.39
N VAL A 56 7.83 9.55 -0.41
CA VAL A 56 7.53 8.18 -0.02
C VAL A 56 8.20 7.24 -1.01
N SER A 57 9.11 6.39 -0.51
CA SER A 57 9.82 5.38 -1.31
C SER A 57 9.40 3.98 -0.86
N ILE A 58 8.97 3.17 -1.82
CA ILE A 58 8.48 1.81 -1.60
C ILE A 58 9.34 0.86 -2.43
N GLY A 59 10.04 -0.04 -1.74
CA GLY A 59 10.92 -1.04 -2.35
C GLY A 59 10.16 -2.13 -3.12
N ASP A 60 10.92 -2.96 -3.80
CA ASP A 60 10.41 -4.06 -4.62
C ASP A 60 9.64 -5.08 -3.77
N SER A 61 8.67 -5.77 -4.37
CA SER A 61 7.88 -6.84 -3.75
C SER A 61 7.07 -6.45 -2.50
N CYS A 62 6.96 -5.17 -2.17
CA CYS A 62 6.13 -4.72 -1.06
C CYS A 62 4.66 -5.04 -1.27
N MET A 63 3.94 -5.29 -0.16
CA MET A 63 2.51 -5.61 -0.17
C MET A 63 1.74 -4.71 0.79
N PHE A 64 0.58 -4.23 0.33
CA PHE A 64 -0.31 -3.39 1.13
C PHE A 64 -1.67 -4.06 1.26
N GLY A 65 -2.06 -4.35 2.51
CA GLY A 65 -3.41 -4.79 2.86
C GLY A 65 -4.43 -3.67 2.63
N HIS A 66 -5.70 -4.05 2.60
CA HIS A 66 -6.83 -3.15 2.43
C HIS A 66 -6.75 -1.97 3.41
N GLY A 67 -7.05 -0.76 2.94
CA GLY A 67 -7.12 0.44 3.78
C GLY A 67 -5.81 0.94 4.38
N ALA A 68 -4.67 0.28 4.13
CA ALA A 68 -3.39 0.72 4.65
C ALA A 68 -3.04 2.14 4.20
N SER A 69 -2.39 2.92 5.05
CA SER A 69 -2.08 4.31 4.75
C SER A 69 -0.64 4.69 5.07
N ILE A 70 -0.05 5.52 4.20
CA ILE A 70 1.26 6.14 4.40
C ILE A 70 1.10 7.66 4.29
N THR A 71 1.67 8.38 5.21
CA THR A 71 1.81 9.83 5.13
C THR A 71 3.19 10.27 5.59
N ASP A 72 3.82 11.14 4.83
CA ASP A 72 5.13 11.73 5.15
C ASP A 72 5.03 13.10 5.82
N ALA A 73 3.83 13.60 6.08
CA ALA A 73 3.62 14.93 6.62
C ALA A 73 2.49 14.99 7.66
N ASP A 74 2.58 16.01 8.52
CA ASP A 74 1.41 16.57 9.19
C ASP A 74 0.72 17.51 8.21
N TRP A 75 -0.59 17.40 8.05
CA TRP A 75 -1.33 18.20 7.06
C TRP A 75 -1.74 19.57 7.58
N HIS A 76 -1.19 19.97 8.72
CA HIS A 76 -1.23 21.32 9.28
C HIS A 76 -0.03 21.55 10.20
N GLY A 77 0.38 22.78 10.38
CA GLY A 77 1.39 23.12 11.38
C GLY A 77 0.90 22.84 12.80
N ILE A 78 1.76 22.31 13.67
CA ILE A 78 1.41 21.97 15.04
C ILE A 78 0.98 23.21 15.83
N TYR A 79 1.67 24.32 15.65
CA TYR A 79 1.39 25.58 16.35
C TYR A 79 0.62 26.57 15.46
N ASP A 80 0.92 26.60 14.17
CA ASP A 80 0.23 27.41 13.17
C ASP A 80 -0.63 26.50 12.25
N ARG A 81 -1.91 26.36 12.62
CA ARG A 81 -2.86 25.52 11.89
C ARG A 81 -3.26 26.05 10.52
N THR A 82 -2.85 27.27 10.17
CA THR A 82 -3.07 27.84 8.83
C THR A 82 -2.08 27.31 7.78
N LYS A 83 -0.95 26.75 8.21
CA LYS A 83 -0.03 26.06 7.30
C LYS A 83 -0.68 24.80 6.75
N VAL A 84 -0.72 24.69 5.44
CA VAL A 84 -1.34 23.55 4.72
C VAL A 84 -0.55 22.28 4.89
N VAL A 85 0.79 22.37 4.96
CA VAL A 85 1.70 21.24 5.22
C VAL A 85 2.54 21.60 6.44
N GLY A 86 2.59 20.68 7.41
CA GLY A 86 3.41 20.83 8.62
C GLY A 86 4.88 20.48 8.34
N ASP A 87 5.47 19.65 9.17
CA ASP A 87 6.87 19.21 9.11
C ASP A 87 6.95 17.85 8.38
N PRO A 88 7.13 17.83 7.05
CA PRO A 88 7.24 16.57 6.32
C PRO A 88 8.59 15.91 6.57
N ARG A 89 8.61 14.58 6.57
CA ARG A 89 9.80 13.75 6.68
C ARG A 89 9.63 12.50 5.81
N PRO A 90 10.65 12.14 5.02
CA PRO A 90 10.60 10.97 4.15
C PRO A 90 10.13 9.70 4.84
N VAL A 91 9.35 8.90 4.11
CA VAL A 91 9.01 7.54 4.51
C VAL A 91 9.67 6.56 3.54
N VAL A 92 10.34 5.55 4.08
CA VAL A 92 11.06 4.54 3.29
C VAL A 92 10.63 3.14 3.71
N LEU A 93 10.09 2.39 2.78
CA LEU A 93 9.90 0.94 2.89
C LEU A 93 10.97 0.25 2.04
N GLU A 94 11.82 -0.58 2.66
CA GLU A 94 12.77 -1.41 1.93
C GLU A 94 12.03 -2.55 1.20
N GLU A 95 12.75 -3.47 0.56
CA GLU A 95 12.13 -4.55 -0.22
C GLU A 95 11.32 -5.52 0.65
N ASN A 96 10.31 -6.15 0.05
CA ASN A 96 9.51 -7.24 0.61
C ASN A 96 8.83 -6.89 1.96
N VAL A 97 8.46 -5.63 2.16
CA VAL A 97 7.72 -5.20 3.35
C VAL A 97 6.23 -5.49 3.16
N TRP A 98 5.60 -6.07 4.18
CA TRP A 98 4.15 -6.29 4.20
C TRP A 98 3.46 -5.38 5.20
N ILE A 99 2.64 -4.47 4.72
CA ILE A 99 1.80 -3.59 5.53
C ILE A 99 0.41 -4.23 5.65
N GLY A 100 0.02 -4.56 6.88
CA GLY A 100 -1.27 -5.17 7.19
C GLY A 100 -2.45 -4.23 6.96
N GLU A 101 -3.65 -4.80 6.94
CA GLU A 101 -4.93 -4.10 6.76
C GLU A 101 -5.07 -2.94 7.77
N ASP A 102 -5.54 -1.78 7.30
CA ASP A 102 -5.77 -0.56 8.08
C ASP A 102 -4.53 -0.06 8.87
N ALA A 103 -3.34 -0.55 8.59
CA ALA A 103 -2.14 -0.05 9.24
C ALA A 103 -1.75 1.34 8.72
N MET A 104 -1.23 2.18 9.61
CA MET A 104 -0.80 3.55 9.31
C MET A 104 0.69 3.71 9.52
N ILE A 105 1.39 4.17 8.48
CA ILE A 105 2.81 4.53 8.53
C ILE A 105 2.93 6.05 8.59
N CYS A 106 3.53 6.53 9.68
CA CYS A 106 3.70 7.96 9.92
C CYS A 106 4.98 8.50 9.28
N LYS A 107 5.05 9.80 9.15
CA LYS A 107 6.20 10.55 8.63
C LYS A 107 7.52 10.20 9.31
N GLY A 108 8.59 10.20 8.54
CA GLY A 108 9.97 10.00 9.01
C GLY A 108 10.29 8.56 9.39
N VAL A 109 9.47 7.59 9.01
CA VAL A 109 9.65 6.18 9.35
C VAL A 109 10.38 5.46 8.24
N LYS A 110 11.38 4.66 8.62
CA LYS A 110 12.02 3.66 7.77
C LYS A 110 11.61 2.26 8.23
N ILE A 111 11.10 1.42 7.31
CA ILE A 111 10.77 0.02 7.57
C ILE A 111 11.78 -0.84 6.82
N GLY A 112 12.53 -1.65 7.58
CA GLY A 112 13.56 -2.54 7.04
C GLY A 112 12.98 -3.72 6.26
N ALA A 113 13.78 -4.25 5.37
CA ALA A 113 13.43 -5.34 4.45
C ALA A 113 12.78 -6.55 5.14
N ASN A 114 11.88 -7.22 4.44
CA ASN A 114 11.18 -8.42 4.87
C ASN A 114 10.30 -8.25 6.13
N SER A 115 10.11 -7.02 6.63
CA SER A 115 9.35 -6.82 7.85
C SER A 115 7.85 -6.79 7.60
N ILE A 116 7.09 -7.17 8.62
CA ILE A 116 5.63 -7.22 8.58
C ILE A 116 5.07 -6.25 9.62
N ILE A 117 4.16 -5.41 9.20
CA ILE A 117 3.35 -4.55 10.07
C ILE A 117 1.97 -5.18 10.22
N GLY A 118 1.60 -5.54 11.45
CA GLY A 118 0.31 -6.13 11.75
C GLY A 118 -0.86 -5.20 11.42
N ALA A 119 -2.03 -5.78 11.16
CA ALA A 119 -3.24 -5.02 10.86
C ALA A 119 -3.57 -3.99 11.95
N ARG A 120 -4.09 -2.81 11.56
CA ARG A 120 -4.49 -1.69 12.43
C ARG A 120 -3.39 -1.14 13.33
N SER A 121 -2.14 -1.34 12.92
CA SER A 121 -0.99 -0.80 13.64
C SER A 121 -0.69 0.64 13.24
N VAL A 122 -0.14 1.41 14.17
CA VAL A 122 0.35 2.78 13.91
C VAL A 122 1.86 2.82 14.11
N VAL A 123 2.60 2.93 13.01
CA VAL A 123 4.07 2.95 13.02
C VAL A 123 4.55 4.39 13.11
N THR A 124 5.24 4.71 14.21
CA THR A 124 5.76 6.05 14.52
C THR A 124 7.27 6.11 14.67
N LYS A 125 7.95 4.95 14.54
CA LYS A 125 9.42 4.80 14.65
C LYS A 125 9.91 3.79 13.63
N ASP A 126 11.20 3.85 13.33
CA ASP A 126 11.86 2.90 12.44
C ASP A 126 11.68 1.45 12.89
N ILE A 127 11.52 0.56 11.92
CA ILE A 127 11.36 -0.87 12.11
C ILE A 127 12.59 -1.59 11.53
N PRO A 128 13.28 -2.42 12.32
CA PRO A 128 14.39 -3.23 11.81
C PRO A 128 13.95 -4.24 10.75
N LYS A 129 14.89 -4.67 9.90
CA LYS A 129 14.63 -5.73 8.92
C LYS A 129 14.29 -7.06 9.59
N ASN A 130 13.58 -7.93 8.87
CA ASN A 130 13.25 -9.30 9.28
C ASN A 130 12.50 -9.37 10.61
N THR A 131 11.54 -8.44 10.85
CA THR A 131 10.79 -8.38 12.12
C THR A 131 9.30 -8.23 11.88
N ILE A 132 8.51 -8.60 12.89
CA ILE A 132 7.07 -8.28 12.96
C ILE A 132 6.86 -7.23 14.05
N TYR A 133 6.14 -6.16 13.71
CA TYR A 133 5.66 -5.13 14.63
C TYR A 133 4.15 -4.99 14.52
N ALA A 134 3.48 -4.77 15.65
CA ALA A 134 2.04 -4.56 15.66
C ALA A 134 1.59 -3.68 16.84
N GLY A 135 0.38 -3.14 16.73
CA GLY A 135 -0.26 -2.32 17.77
C GLY A 135 -0.23 -0.82 17.51
N ASN A 136 -0.78 -0.04 18.44
CA ASN A 136 -0.82 1.43 18.41
C ASN A 136 -0.32 2.01 19.74
N PRO A 137 0.91 2.57 19.80
CA PRO A 137 1.94 2.52 18.74
C PRO A 137 2.45 1.10 18.51
N ALA A 138 2.95 0.84 17.29
CA ALA A 138 3.51 -0.47 16.92
C ALA A 138 4.73 -0.80 17.78
N VAL A 139 4.75 -2.02 18.29
CA VAL A 139 5.83 -2.58 19.11
C VAL A 139 6.31 -3.90 18.54
N PHE A 140 7.54 -4.30 18.87
CA PHE A 140 8.15 -5.55 18.45
C PHE A 140 7.32 -6.76 18.91
N ILE A 141 7.09 -7.70 18.01
CA ILE A 141 6.41 -8.97 18.28
C ILE A 141 7.41 -10.13 18.23
N ARG A 142 8.14 -10.28 17.11
CA ARG A 142 9.15 -11.31 16.93
C ARG A 142 10.05 -11.05 15.72
N ASP A 143 11.17 -11.76 15.67
CA ASP A 143 12.02 -11.85 14.49
C ASP A 143 11.44 -12.86 13.48
N LEU A 144 11.84 -12.69 12.21
CA LEU A 144 11.57 -13.59 11.09
C LEU A 144 12.85 -14.26 10.65
N ASP A 145 12.78 -15.52 10.20
CA ASP A 145 13.93 -16.23 9.63
C ASP A 145 14.20 -15.71 8.20
N GLU A 146 15.37 -15.15 7.97
CA GLU A 146 15.74 -14.55 6.69
C GLU A 146 15.95 -15.58 5.56
N ASN A 147 16.01 -16.87 5.87
CA ASN A 147 16.21 -17.94 4.88
C ASN A 147 14.88 -18.50 4.30
N GLU A 148 13.74 -18.04 4.77
CA GLU A 148 12.43 -18.61 4.40
C GLU A 148 11.62 -17.73 3.43
N PHE A 149 12.15 -16.60 2.97
CA PHE A 149 11.38 -15.69 2.13
C PHE A 149 11.28 -16.18 0.68
N ILE A 150 10.05 -16.19 0.18
CA ILE A 150 9.71 -16.20 -1.24
C ILE A 150 9.01 -14.86 -1.50
N THR A 151 9.54 -14.10 -2.44
CA THR A 151 9.06 -12.74 -2.73
C THR A 151 8.01 -12.75 -3.84
N ARG A 152 7.38 -11.61 -4.07
CA ARG A 152 6.49 -11.47 -5.23
C ARG A 152 7.23 -11.54 -6.55
N GLU A 153 8.49 -11.16 -6.61
CA GLU A 153 9.33 -11.35 -7.79
C GLU A 153 9.40 -12.82 -8.18
N ASP A 154 9.67 -13.72 -7.22
CA ASP A 154 9.72 -15.18 -7.46
C ASP A 154 8.40 -15.72 -8.03
N PHE A 155 7.26 -15.18 -7.57
CA PHE A 155 5.95 -15.54 -8.11
C PHE A 155 5.80 -15.20 -9.59
N PHE A 156 6.40 -14.09 -10.05
CA PHE A 156 6.34 -13.67 -11.46
C PHE A 156 7.36 -14.37 -12.36
N GLN A 157 8.32 -15.11 -11.80
CA GLN A 157 9.34 -15.84 -12.60
C GLN A 157 8.83 -17.14 -13.21
N ASP A 158 7.65 -17.65 -12.80
CA ASP A 158 7.01 -18.82 -13.40
C ASP A 158 5.74 -18.41 -14.18
N PRO A 159 5.84 -18.09 -15.50
CA PRO A 159 4.68 -17.63 -16.26
C PRO A 159 3.56 -18.67 -16.39
N ALA A 160 3.90 -19.97 -16.36
CA ALA A 160 2.91 -21.04 -16.49
C ALA A 160 2.08 -21.18 -15.21
N LYS A 161 2.73 -21.09 -14.06
CA LYS A 161 2.06 -21.04 -12.74
C LYS A 161 1.23 -19.77 -12.62
N LEU A 162 1.81 -18.63 -12.98
CA LEU A 162 1.13 -17.34 -12.92
C LEU A 162 -0.16 -17.34 -13.74
N ALA A 163 -0.11 -17.81 -14.99
CA ALA A 163 -1.30 -17.91 -15.84
C ALA A 163 -2.40 -18.81 -15.25
N LYS A 164 -2.00 -19.93 -14.64
CA LYS A 164 -2.92 -20.85 -13.99
C LYS A 164 -3.55 -20.24 -12.73
N ASP A 165 -2.78 -19.52 -11.94
CA ASP A 165 -3.24 -18.89 -10.71
C ASP A 165 -4.21 -17.72 -11.03
N PHE A 166 -3.94 -16.93 -12.08
CA PHE A 166 -4.86 -15.90 -12.56
C PHE A 166 -6.15 -16.51 -13.15
N ASP A 167 -6.07 -17.57 -13.97
CA ASP A 167 -7.26 -18.27 -14.48
C ASP A 167 -8.13 -18.83 -13.32
N LEU A 168 -7.49 -19.35 -12.27
CA LEU A 168 -8.19 -19.82 -11.08
C LEU A 168 -8.87 -18.65 -10.34
N LEU A 169 -8.19 -17.52 -10.18
CA LEU A 169 -8.73 -16.32 -9.53
C LEU A 169 -9.92 -15.77 -10.31
N ASP A 170 -9.80 -15.69 -11.65
CA ASP A 170 -10.88 -15.25 -12.53
C ASP A 170 -12.10 -16.17 -12.45
N ARG A 171 -11.90 -17.48 -12.40
CA ARG A 171 -12.99 -18.43 -12.21
C ARG A 171 -13.70 -18.27 -10.88
N TYR A 172 -12.96 -17.97 -9.80
CA TYR A 172 -13.57 -17.71 -8.48
C TYR A 172 -14.33 -16.39 -8.43
N THR A 173 -13.74 -15.33 -8.98
CA THR A 173 -14.32 -13.99 -8.91
C THR A 173 -15.43 -13.77 -9.94
N LEU A 174 -15.30 -14.34 -11.14
CA LEU A 174 -16.20 -14.14 -12.27
C LEU A 174 -17.17 -15.32 -12.48
N GLY A 175 -16.95 -16.47 -11.84
CA GLY A 175 -17.68 -17.71 -12.08
C GLY A 175 -19.20 -17.62 -11.83
N GLN A 176 -19.63 -16.63 -11.05
CA GLN A 176 -21.06 -16.36 -10.85
C GLN A 176 -21.59 -15.21 -11.72
N ASN A 177 -20.72 -14.55 -12.50
CA ASN A 177 -21.13 -13.47 -13.39
C ASN A 177 -21.75 -14.08 -14.66
N SER A 178 -23.06 -13.95 -14.79
CA SER A 178 -23.79 -14.27 -16.00
C SER A 178 -24.29 -12.99 -16.68
N PHE A 179 -24.53 -13.05 -17.99
CA PHE A 179 -25.12 -11.94 -18.72
C PHE A 179 -26.47 -11.50 -18.12
N LEU A 180 -27.29 -12.47 -17.70
CA LEU A 180 -28.56 -12.18 -17.01
C LEU A 180 -28.35 -11.59 -15.60
N GLY A 181 -27.31 -12.03 -14.89
CA GLY A 181 -26.92 -11.46 -13.60
C GLY A 181 -26.49 -9.99 -13.75
N TRP A 182 -25.71 -9.71 -14.80
CA TRP A 182 -25.27 -8.35 -15.13
C TRP A 182 -26.46 -7.43 -15.50
N ILE A 183 -27.40 -7.89 -16.34
CA ILE A 183 -28.63 -7.13 -16.64
C ILE A 183 -29.43 -6.90 -15.36
N LYS A 184 -29.57 -7.92 -14.50
CA LYS A 184 -30.28 -7.80 -13.22
C LYS A 184 -29.64 -6.76 -12.32
N SER A 185 -28.31 -6.69 -12.23
CA SER A 185 -27.61 -5.68 -11.40
C SER A 185 -27.78 -4.26 -11.93
N MET A 186 -27.96 -4.07 -13.25
CA MET A 186 -28.25 -2.76 -13.83
C MET A 186 -29.69 -2.28 -13.56
N ILE A 187 -30.64 -3.22 -13.53
CA ILE A 187 -32.08 -2.88 -13.35
C ILE A 187 -32.44 -2.81 -11.86
N PHE A 188 -31.92 -3.71 -11.07
CA PHE A 188 -32.14 -3.80 -9.63
C PHE A 188 -30.84 -3.49 -8.90
N ARG A 189 -30.51 -2.21 -8.81
CA ARG A 189 -29.38 -1.76 -8.00
C ARG A 189 -29.73 -1.96 -6.52
N ASP A 190 -29.23 -3.04 -5.94
CA ASP A 190 -29.42 -3.32 -4.52
C ASP A 190 -28.75 -2.19 -3.71
N LYS A 191 -29.52 -1.53 -2.85
CA LYS A 191 -29.05 -0.42 -2.02
C LYS A 191 -28.47 -0.90 -0.68
N SER A 192 -28.21 -2.20 -0.59
CA SER A 192 -27.64 -2.83 0.61
C SER A 192 -26.15 -3.09 0.41
N HIS A 193 -25.35 -2.04 0.56
CA HIS A 193 -23.97 -2.09 1.07
C HIS A 193 -23.58 -0.69 1.51
#